data_7d62e6c9def8936b4325cb6b4495036a
#
_entry.id   7d62e6c9def8936b4325cb6b4495036a
#
_cell.length_a   1.000
_cell.length_b   1.000
_cell.length_c   1.000
_cell.angle_alpha   90.00
_cell.angle_beta   90.00
_cell.angle_gamma   90.00
#
_symmetry.space_group_name_H-M   'P 1'
#
loop_
_entity.id
_entity.type
_entity.pdbx_description
1 polymer ?
#
loop_
_entity_poly.entity_id
_entity_poly.type
_entity_poly.pdbx_seq_one_letter_code
_entity_poly.pdbx_strand_id
1 'polypeptide(L)'
;MFTERSGKQNKLEMVILEELVPQDHLLRKIDKAIDFSFINKICKPYYCENNGRPAIEPEVLFRMLFIGYLYGIRSEIRLLKEIEVNVAYRWFIGYDLTEKLPDVSVIWQNRLRRYNGTDVPQQIFDEIVRQAMSKGLVGGKILYSDSTHLKANANKNKFVEKQAKVEAKDYIDDLNKAINEDRAAHGKKPLKFNGDEAKEETEEEKENYFDDDSQGGSASGGSGEVKTIKASTTDPDSGFMHRDGKPQGFFYLDHRTVDSKHNIITDVFVTPGNTNDVKPYLGRLRRQIEAFGFMVKYVGLDAGYNVSNICKYLYEMGIEAAMGHRRGCQQKGKYGKHKFTYIPEWDIYICPEHKYLEYVTTDRNGYKEYKCKGDRCANCPRREECLSAKQERKSLRRHVWEDFKDMAYIFTHTEQGKNIYKRRKETVERSFADSKELHGLRYCRMRGLSKVAEQCLLTAAVQNMKKIANLCWRDTSDFFAFFFFLSKKQSLSHT
;
A
#
# COMPACT_ATOMS: atom_id res chain seq x y z
N MET A 1 -26.49 -31.31 -37.43
CA MET A 1 -26.04 -32.72 -37.36
C MET A 1 -24.93 -32.77 -36.32
N PHE A 2 -25.09 -33.51 -35.25
CA PHE A 2 -23.98 -33.77 -34.34
C PHE A 2 -23.49 -35.20 -34.52
N THR A 3 -22.20 -35.41 -34.38
CA THR A 3 -21.56 -36.71 -34.54
C THR A 3 -21.40 -37.35 -33.17
N GLU A 4 -21.94 -38.54 -32.97
CA GLU A 4 -21.71 -39.32 -31.78
C GLU A 4 -20.23 -39.74 -31.68
N ARG A 5 -19.56 -39.44 -30.62
CA ARG A 5 -18.20 -39.97 -30.33
C ARG A 5 -18.33 -41.41 -29.85
N SER A 6 -17.91 -42.34 -30.70
CA SER A 6 -17.82 -43.73 -30.34
C SER A 6 -16.49 -44.01 -29.61
N GLY A 7 -16.59 -44.59 -28.45
CA GLY A 7 -15.48 -45.31 -27.89
C GLY A 7 -14.77 -44.67 -26.70
N LYS A 8 -14.20 -45.54 -25.86
CA LYS A 8 -13.33 -45.21 -24.77
C LYS A 8 -11.98 -44.72 -25.29
N GLN A 9 -11.39 -43.72 -24.63
CA GLN A 9 -10.06 -43.20 -24.97
C GLN A 9 -8.95 -44.18 -24.59
N ASN A 10 -8.89 -45.32 -25.24
CA ASN A 10 -7.89 -46.39 -24.99
C ASN A 10 -6.82 -46.44 -26.08
N LYS A 11 -6.67 -45.38 -26.87
CA LYS A 11 -5.66 -45.32 -27.93
C LYS A 11 -4.28 -45.03 -27.30
N LEU A 12 -3.27 -45.78 -27.71
CA LEU A 12 -1.90 -45.48 -27.40
C LEU A 12 -1.45 -44.25 -28.23
N GLU A 13 -1.00 -43.20 -27.57
CA GLU A 13 -0.47 -42.01 -28.25
C GLU A 13 0.93 -41.73 -27.70
N MET A 14 1.91 -41.55 -28.59
CA MET A 14 3.24 -41.06 -28.23
C MET A 14 3.23 -39.54 -28.35
N VAL A 15 3.52 -38.86 -27.26
CA VAL A 15 3.50 -37.39 -27.18
C VAL A 15 4.74 -36.87 -26.49
N ILE A 16 5.20 -35.70 -26.91
CA ILE A 16 6.24 -34.94 -26.27
C ILE A 16 5.55 -33.84 -25.46
N LEU A 17 5.86 -33.75 -24.15
CA LEU A 17 5.23 -32.80 -23.23
C LEU A 17 5.37 -31.35 -23.73
N GLU A 18 6.52 -31.03 -24.34
CA GLU A 18 6.82 -29.74 -24.92
C GLU A 18 5.82 -29.35 -26.05
N GLU A 19 5.33 -30.31 -26.83
CA GLU A 19 4.39 -30.06 -27.93
C GLU A 19 2.94 -29.97 -27.44
N LEU A 20 2.62 -30.56 -26.30
CA LEU A 20 1.26 -30.58 -25.78
C LEU A 20 0.82 -29.19 -25.21
N VAL A 21 1.76 -28.36 -24.82
CA VAL A 21 1.44 -27.02 -24.29
C VAL A 21 1.45 -26.01 -25.43
N PRO A 22 0.34 -25.31 -25.73
CA PRO A 22 0.29 -24.31 -26.80
C PRO A 22 1.38 -23.23 -26.63
N GLN A 23 1.96 -22.77 -27.75
CA GLN A 23 3.05 -21.79 -27.73
C GLN A 23 2.63 -20.43 -27.15
N ASP A 24 1.36 -20.06 -27.26
CA ASP A 24 0.76 -18.84 -26.74
C ASP A 24 0.23 -19.00 -25.31
N HIS A 25 0.44 -20.15 -24.65
CA HIS A 25 -0.01 -20.39 -23.29
C HIS A 25 0.69 -19.45 -22.30
N LEU A 26 -0.06 -18.90 -21.31
CA LEU A 26 0.45 -17.92 -20.37
C LEU A 26 1.71 -18.39 -19.62
N LEU A 27 1.78 -19.65 -19.20
CA LEU A 27 2.96 -20.17 -18.48
C LEU A 27 4.21 -20.20 -19.36
N ARG A 28 4.09 -20.46 -20.67
CA ARG A 28 5.20 -20.34 -21.62
C ARG A 28 5.69 -18.89 -21.73
N LYS A 29 4.76 -17.96 -21.84
CA LYS A 29 5.10 -16.54 -21.87
C LYS A 29 5.83 -16.09 -20.60
N ILE A 30 5.39 -16.60 -19.43
CA ILE A 30 6.04 -16.33 -18.14
C ILE A 30 7.43 -16.96 -18.10
N ASP A 31 7.55 -18.23 -18.45
CA ASP A 31 8.83 -18.96 -18.41
C ASP A 31 9.87 -18.33 -19.34
N LYS A 32 9.46 -17.88 -20.53
CA LYS A 32 10.33 -17.17 -21.47
C LYS A 32 10.69 -15.74 -21.00
N ALA A 33 9.80 -15.09 -20.24
CA ALA A 33 9.99 -13.71 -19.83
C ALA A 33 10.72 -13.55 -18.49
N ILE A 34 10.71 -14.56 -17.62
CA ILE A 34 11.27 -14.54 -16.27
C ILE A 34 12.35 -15.61 -16.15
N ASP A 35 13.54 -15.21 -15.72
CA ASP A 35 14.57 -16.15 -15.28
C ASP A 35 14.31 -16.53 -13.81
N PHE A 36 14.03 -17.79 -13.54
CA PHE A 36 13.77 -18.31 -12.20
C PHE A 36 14.99 -18.84 -11.47
N SER A 37 16.15 -18.95 -12.12
CA SER A 37 17.38 -19.50 -11.55
C SER A 37 17.85 -18.80 -10.27
N PHE A 38 17.45 -17.55 -10.08
CA PHE A 38 17.75 -16.78 -8.88
C PHE A 38 17.15 -17.37 -7.60
N ILE A 39 16.04 -18.11 -7.71
CA ILE A 39 15.35 -18.70 -6.54
C ILE A 39 16.27 -19.67 -5.82
N ASN A 40 16.97 -20.53 -6.56
CA ASN A 40 17.90 -21.49 -6.00
C ASN A 40 19.06 -20.78 -5.26
N LYS A 41 19.54 -19.65 -5.81
CA LYS A 41 20.61 -18.84 -5.18
C LYS A 41 20.12 -18.20 -3.87
N ILE A 42 18.93 -17.60 -3.86
CA ILE A 42 18.33 -16.99 -2.67
C ILE A 42 18.07 -18.03 -1.57
N CYS A 43 17.60 -19.23 -1.95
CA CYS A 43 17.20 -20.26 -1.02
C CYS A 43 18.38 -21.10 -0.49
N LYS A 44 19.53 -21.14 -1.19
CA LYS A 44 20.68 -21.95 -0.83
C LYS A 44 21.09 -21.84 0.64
N PRO A 45 21.15 -20.67 1.29
CA PRO A 45 21.54 -20.55 2.70
C PRO A 45 20.63 -21.28 3.70
N TYR A 46 19.44 -21.64 3.29
CA TYR A 46 18.44 -22.32 4.12
C TYR A 46 18.47 -23.86 3.96
N TYR A 47 19.45 -24.41 3.22
CA TYR A 47 19.62 -25.83 2.97
C TYR A 47 20.97 -26.31 3.52
N CYS A 48 20.97 -27.53 4.10
CA CYS A 48 22.22 -28.19 4.50
C CYS A 48 22.89 -28.83 3.28
N GLU A 49 24.21 -28.69 3.16
CA GLU A 49 24.94 -29.21 2.00
C GLU A 49 25.04 -30.75 2.01
N ASN A 50 25.29 -31.38 3.18
CA ASN A 50 25.67 -32.77 3.26
C ASN A 50 24.85 -33.59 4.27
N ASN A 51 23.67 -33.13 4.71
CA ASN A 51 22.90 -33.87 5.71
C ASN A 51 21.41 -33.87 5.39
N GLY A 52 20.74 -34.99 5.59
CA GLY A 52 19.29 -35.15 5.47
C GLY A 52 18.84 -35.79 4.16
N ARG A 53 17.52 -36.03 4.06
CA ARG A 53 16.88 -36.56 2.84
C ARG A 53 16.91 -35.46 1.76
N PRO A 54 17.17 -35.84 0.48
CA PRO A 54 17.09 -34.90 -0.63
C PRO A 54 15.76 -34.08 -0.59
N ALA A 55 15.91 -32.78 -0.56
CA ALA A 55 14.76 -31.87 -0.52
C ALA A 55 14.28 -31.55 -1.96
N ILE A 56 13.01 -31.14 -2.09
CA ILE A 56 12.54 -30.57 -3.34
C ILE A 56 13.38 -29.32 -3.69
N GLU A 57 13.69 -29.18 -4.95
CA GLU A 57 14.38 -28.00 -5.46
C GLU A 57 13.57 -26.72 -5.19
N PRO A 58 14.19 -25.66 -4.65
CA PRO A 58 13.49 -24.41 -4.33
C PRO A 58 12.75 -23.82 -5.53
N GLU A 59 13.35 -23.79 -6.70
CA GLU A 59 12.72 -23.28 -7.91
C GLU A 59 11.42 -24.04 -8.23
N VAL A 60 11.45 -25.35 -8.17
CA VAL A 60 10.27 -26.19 -8.41
C VAL A 60 9.17 -25.89 -7.39
N LEU A 61 9.54 -25.80 -6.11
CA LEU A 61 8.59 -25.47 -5.03
C LEU A 61 7.91 -24.11 -5.28
N PHE A 62 8.68 -23.08 -5.60
CA PHE A 62 8.13 -21.76 -5.85
C PHE A 62 7.34 -21.70 -7.15
N ARG A 63 7.73 -22.42 -8.22
CA ARG A 63 6.92 -22.57 -9.45
C ARG A 63 5.56 -23.19 -9.15
N MET A 64 5.47 -24.20 -8.28
CA MET A 64 4.19 -24.76 -7.81
C MET A 64 3.34 -23.70 -7.09
N LEU A 65 3.96 -22.93 -6.16
CA LEU A 65 3.27 -21.87 -5.45
C LEU A 65 2.78 -20.75 -6.39
N PHE A 66 3.59 -20.39 -7.38
CA PHE A 66 3.21 -19.39 -8.40
C PHE A 66 1.99 -19.83 -9.20
N ILE A 67 1.87 -21.11 -9.59
CA ILE A 67 0.64 -21.64 -10.20
C ILE A 67 -0.56 -21.38 -9.26
N GLY A 68 -0.41 -21.71 -7.98
CA GLY A 68 -1.47 -21.54 -6.99
C GLY A 68 -1.93 -20.09 -6.83
N TYR A 69 -1.00 -19.13 -6.85
CA TYR A 69 -1.33 -17.70 -6.77
C TYR A 69 -1.82 -17.15 -8.11
N LEU A 70 -1.22 -17.56 -9.23
CA LEU A 70 -1.57 -17.09 -10.58
C LEU A 70 -3.02 -17.45 -10.95
N TYR A 71 -3.44 -18.66 -10.62
CA TYR A 71 -4.77 -19.18 -10.95
C TYR A 71 -5.76 -19.13 -9.77
N GLY A 72 -5.40 -18.50 -8.68
CA GLY A 72 -6.28 -18.29 -7.51
C GLY A 72 -6.63 -19.60 -6.77
N ILE A 73 -5.83 -20.66 -6.90
CA ILE A 73 -6.02 -21.94 -6.20
C ILE A 73 -5.61 -21.76 -4.74
N ARG A 74 -6.59 -21.78 -3.84
CA ARG A 74 -6.35 -21.44 -2.43
C ARG A 74 -5.82 -22.57 -1.57
N SER A 75 -6.12 -23.83 -1.92
CA SER A 75 -5.75 -25.02 -1.17
C SER A 75 -4.52 -25.68 -1.79
N GLU A 76 -3.49 -25.97 -1.00
CA GLU A 76 -2.29 -26.68 -1.45
C GLU A 76 -2.61 -28.12 -1.88
N ILE A 77 -3.58 -28.78 -1.21
CA ILE A 77 -4.08 -30.10 -1.62
C ILE A 77 -4.71 -30.03 -3.02
N ARG A 78 -5.56 -29.02 -3.23
CA ARG A 78 -6.16 -28.80 -4.55
C ARG A 78 -5.12 -28.44 -5.60
N LEU A 79 -4.14 -27.62 -5.23
CA LEU A 79 -3.03 -27.22 -6.11
C LEU A 79 -2.31 -28.46 -6.66
N LEU A 80 -1.90 -29.39 -5.80
CA LEU A 80 -1.22 -30.60 -6.25
C LEU A 80 -2.12 -31.49 -7.14
N LYS A 81 -3.40 -31.63 -6.79
CA LYS A 81 -4.36 -32.36 -7.64
C LYS A 81 -4.56 -31.72 -9.01
N GLU A 82 -4.60 -30.40 -9.09
CA GLU A 82 -4.65 -29.69 -10.36
C GLU A 82 -3.34 -29.84 -11.16
N ILE A 83 -2.19 -29.78 -10.51
CA ILE A 83 -0.88 -30.01 -11.16
C ILE A 83 -0.79 -31.46 -11.69
N GLU A 84 -1.32 -32.43 -10.93
CA GLU A 84 -1.29 -33.85 -11.31
C GLU A 84 -1.90 -34.12 -12.66
N VAL A 85 -3.00 -33.44 -13.00
CA VAL A 85 -3.79 -33.68 -14.21
C VAL A 85 -3.61 -32.62 -15.30
N ASN A 86 -2.94 -31.50 -15.00
CA ASN A 86 -2.78 -30.41 -15.95
C ASN A 86 -1.39 -30.43 -16.61
N VAL A 87 -1.38 -30.69 -17.90
CA VAL A 87 -0.17 -30.79 -18.72
C VAL A 87 0.69 -29.50 -18.67
N ALA A 88 0.05 -28.34 -18.78
CA ALA A 88 0.76 -27.06 -18.77
C ALA A 88 1.39 -26.76 -17.40
N TYR A 89 0.77 -27.21 -16.30
CA TYR A 89 1.31 -27.03 -14.97
C TYR A 89 2.52 -27.96 -14.76
N ARG A 90 2.44 -29.22 -15.18
CA ARG A 90 3.57 -30.16 -15.14
C ARG A 90 4.75 -29.65 -15.96
N TRP A 91 4.50 -29.21 -17.17
CA TRP A 91 5.50 -28.58 -18.02
C TRP A 91 6.20 -27.41 -17.33
N PHE A 92 5.42 -26.52 -16.70
CA PHE A 92 5.96 -25.32 -16.07
C PHE A 92 6.85 -25.61 -14.85
N ILE A 93 6.56 -26.69 -14.11
CA ILE A 93 7.40 -27.12 -12.97
C ILE A 93 8.53 -28.08 -13.37
N GLY A 94 8.63 -28.49 -14.64
CA GLY A 94 9.65 -29.39 -15.14
C GLY A 94 9.43 -30.87 -14.79
N TYR A 95 8.17 -31.30 -14.58
CA TYR A 95 7.83 -32.69 -14.27
C TYR A 95 7.23 -33.42 -15.47
N ASP A 96 7.64 -34.65 -15.71
CA ASP A 96 7.05 -35.51 -16.72
C ASP A 96 5.59 -35.90 -16.41
N LEU A 97 4.85 -36.39 -17.43
CA LEU A 97 3.42 -36.74 -17.28
C LEU A 97 3.16 -37.79 -16.20
N THR A 98 4.08 -38.72 -16.01
CA THR A 98 3.95 -39.84 -15.07
C THR A 98 4.78 -39.67 -13.80
N GLU A 99 5.59 -38.64 -13.73
CA GLU A 99 6.45 -38.39 -12.57
C GLU A 99 5.60 -38.04 -11.33
N LYS A 100 5.96 -38.65 -10.18
CA LYS A 100 5.21 -38.48 -8.95
C LYS A 100 5.45 -37.13 -8.32
N LEU A 101 4.39 -36.38 -8.07
CA LEU A 101 4.47 -35.11 -7.34
C LEU A 101 4.83 -35.33 -5.86
N PRO A 102 5.45 -34.31 -5.21
CA PRO A 102 5.72 -34.33 -3.78
C PRO A 102 4.40 -34.37 -3.00
N ASP A 103 4.48 -34.93 -1.78
CA ASP A 103 3.35 -34.87 -0.85
C ASP A 103 3.08 -33.42 -0.41
N VAL A 104 1.81 -33.11 -0.13
CA VAL A 104 1.40 -31.76 0.31
C VAL A 104 2.14 -31.32 1.59
N SER A 105 2.51 -32.25 2.46
CA SER A 105 3.28 -31.97 3.67
C SER A 105 4.65 -31.39 3.37
N VAL A 106 5.26 -31.72 2.23
CA VAL A 106 6.55 -31.17 1.79
C VAL A 106 6.43 -29.67 1.52
N ILE A 107 5.40 -29.26 0.79
CA ILE A 107 5.14 -27.83 0.52
C ILE A 107 4.91 -27.11 1.85
N TRP A 108 4.02 -27.65 2.68
CA TRP A 108 3.63 -27.04 3.94
C TRP A 108 4.80 -26.92 4.93
N GLN A 109 5.64 -27.98 5.06
CA GLN A 109 6.79 -27.96 5.96
C GLN A 109 7.87 -26.96 5.51
N ASN A 110 8.14 -26.84 4.20
CA ASN A 110 9.08 -25.88 3.69
C ASN A 110 8.61 -24.45 3.99
N ARG A 111 7.35 -24.13 3.73
CA ARG A 111 6.78 -22.82 4.03
C ARG A 111 6.78 -22.51 5.53
N LEU A 112 6.42 -23.48 6.37
CA LEU A 112 6.25 -23.25 7.80
C LEU A 112 7.59 -23.23 8.56
N ARG A 113 8.52 -24.11 8.19
CA ARG A 113 9.78 -24.32 8.96
C ARG A 113 10.99 -23.66 8.34
N ARG A 114 11.07 -23.62 7.01
CA ARG A 114 12.25 -23.13 6.31
C ARG A 114 12.15 -21.64 5.94
N TYR A 115 11.01 -21.23 5.42
CA TYR A 115 10.86 -19.87 4.87
C TYR A 115 10.03 -18.93 5.74
N ASN A 116 9.31 -19.43 6.76
CA ASN A 116 8.50 -18.59 7.63
C ASN A 116 9.36 -17.62 8.45
N GLY A 117 9.06 -16.34 8.38
CA GLY A 117 9.81 -15.29 9.07
C GLY A 117 11.15 -14.92 8.40
N THR A 118 11.45 -15.49 7.23
CA THR A 118 12.60 -15.08 6.42
C THR A 118 12.22 -14.01 5.42
N ASP A 119 13.22 -13.38 4.83
CA ASP A 119 13.07 -12.37 3.77
C ASP A 119 13.00 -12.99 2.35
N VAL A 120 13.03 -14.31 2.22
CA VAL A 120 12.96 -15.02 0.93
C VAL A 120 11.79 -14.55 0.06
N PRO A 121 10.54 -14.44 0.53
CA PRO A 121 9.44 -13.93 -0.29
C PRO A 121 9.64 -12.49 -0.77
N GLN A 122 10.27 -11.64 0.06
CA GLN A 122 10.58 -10.26 -0.31
C GLN A 122 11.69 -10.22 -1.37
N GLN A 123 12.74 -11.02 -1.20
CA GLN A 123 13.84 -11.09 -2.18
C GLN A 123 13.34 -11.61 -3.54
N ILE A 124 12.47 -12.61 -3.56
CA ILE A 124 11.84 -13.13 -4.79
C ILE A 124 11.02 -12.02 -5.47
N PHE A 125 10.21 -11.31 -4.71
CA PHE A 125 9.42 -10.21 -5.25
C PHE A 125 10.32 -9.10 -5.82
N ASP A 126 11.34 -8.69 -5.07
CA ASP A 126 12.27 -7.64 -5.47
C ASP A 126 13.03 -8.01 -6.76
N GLU A 127 13.44 -9.30 -6.90
CA GLU A 127 14.14 -9.75 -8.09
C GLU A 127 13.24 -9.72 -9.34
N ILE A 128 11.97 -10.08 -9.21
CA ILE A 128 11.00 -9.94 -10.30
C ILE A 128 10.81 -8.48 -10.71
N VAL A 129 10.83 -7.55 -9.75
CA VAL A 129 10.81 -6.10 -10.04
C VAL A 129 12.08 -5.68 -10.77
N ARG A 130 13.28 -6.17 -10.37
CA ARG A 130 14.54 -5.90 -11.08
C ARG A 130 14.53 -6.43 -12.50
N GLN A 131 13.98 -7.61 -12.74
CA GLN A 131 13.81 -8.15 -14.09
C GLN A 131 12.84 -7.30 -14.93
N ALA A 132 11.77 -6.75 -14.34
CA ALA A 132 10.93 -5.78 -15.03
C ALA A 132 11.69 -4.48 -15.36
N MET A 133 12.55 -4.02 -14.45
CA MET A 133 13.41 -2.83 -14.67
C MET A 133 14.41 -3.06 -15.79
N SER A 134 15.10 -4.21 -15.82
CA SER A 134 16.07 -4.55 -16.86
C SER A 134 15.45 -4.59 -18.27
N LYS A 135 14.15 -4.92 -18.34
CA LYS A 135 13.35 -4.86 -19.59
C LYS A 135 12.75 -3.48 -19.87
N GLY A 136 13.10 -2.46 -19.09
CA GLY A 136 12.59 -1.09 -19.27
C GLY A 136 11.10 -0.93 -18.96
N LEU A 137 10.47 -1.85 -18.22
CA LEU A 137 9.03 -1.83 -17.91
C LEU A 137 8.66 -1.00 -16.67
N VAL A 138 9.64 -0.54 -15.90
CA VAL A 138 9.46 0.32 -14.72
C VAL A 138 10.04 1.69 -15.01
N GLY A 139 9.32 2.74 -14.70
CA GLY A 139 9.73 4.13 -14.90
C GLY A 139 10.44 4.73 -13.70
N GLY A 140 10.02 4.37 -12.48
CA GLY A 140 10.56 4.86 -11.21
C GLY A 140 10.39 6.36 -10.96
N LYS A 141 9.56 7.06 -11.76
CA LYS A 141 9.36 8.54 -11.68
C LYS A 141 8.04 8.93 -11.03
N ILE A 142 6.98 8.15 -11.27
CA ILE A 142 5.64 8.41 -10.74
C ILE A 142 5.16 7.13 -10.08
N LEU A 143 4.90 7.19 -8.77
CA LEU A 143 4.46 6.05 -7.97
C LEU A 143 3.07 6.30 -7.40
N TYR A 144 2.25 5.25 -7.37
CA TYR A 144 0.92 5.26 -6.78
C TYR A 144 0.88 4.32 -5.59
N SER A 145 0.56 4.85 -4.41
CA SER A 145 0.47 4.04 -3.20
C SER A 145 -0.92 4.10 -2.59
N ASP A 146 -1.36 2.97 -2.08
CA ASP A 146 -2.63 2.83 -1.37
C ASP A 146 -2.59 1.56 -0.51
N SER A 147 -3.62 1.36 0.30
CA SER A 147 -3.80 0.15 1.09
C SER A 147 -5.15 -0.49 0.87
N THR A 148 -5.23 -1.80 1.09
CA THR A 148 -6.50 -2.52 1.08
C THR A 148 -6.61 -3.48 2.25
N HIS A 149 -7.84 -3.62 2.77
CA HIS A 149 -8.13 -4.54 3.85
C HIS A 149 -8.21 -5.97 3.33
N LEU A 150 -7.53 -6.86 4.03
CA LEU A 150 -7.52 -8.30 3.80
C LEU A 150 -8.11 -8.98 5.03
N LYS A 151 -9.21 -9.72 4.88
CA LYS A 151 -9.88 -10.37 6.00
C LYS A 151 -9.00 -11.47 6.57
N ALA A 152 -8.69 -11.37 7.87
CA ALA A 152 -7.88 -12.35 8.58
C ALA A 152 -8.62 -13.70 8.72
N ASN A 153 -7.82 -14.77 8.80
CA ASN A 153 -8.34 -16.11 9.13
C ASN A 153 -8.57 -16.23 10.65
N ALA A 154 -9.43 -15.35 11.17
CA ALA A 154 -9.71 -15.19 12.58
C ALA A 154 -11.21 -15.24 12.88
N ASN A 155 -11.57 -15.81 14.02
CA ASN A 155 -12.95 -15.77 14.50
C ASN A 155 -13.20 -14.42 15.19
N LYS A 156 -14.14 -13.62 14.64
CA LYS A 156 -14.45 -12.27 15.13
C LYS A 156 -14.98 -12.24 16.59
N ASN A 157 -15.54 -13.35 17.07
CA ASN A 157 -16.14 -13.46 18.41
C ASN A 157 -15.15 -14.02 19.44
N LYS A 158 -13.96 -14.49 19.03
CA LYS A 158 -12.91 -15.02 19.91
C LYS A 158 -11.77 -14.00 20.05
N PHE A 159 -11.87 -13.14 21.05
CA PHE A 159 -10.87 -12.13 21.35
C PHE A 159 -10.68 -11.93 22.85
N VAL A 160 -9.57 -11.33 23.20
CA VAL A 160 -9.26 -10.82 24.54
C VAL A 160 -8.95 -9.33 24.43
N GLU A 161 -9.29 -8.57 25.47
CA GLU A 161 -8.89 -7.18 25.56
C GLU A 161 -7.47 -7.10 26.11
N LYS A 162 -6.59 -6.38 25.41
CA LYS A 162 -5.21 -6.14 25.81
C LYS A 162 -4.94 -4.66 25.90
N GLN A 163 -4.13 -4.29 26.85
CA GLN A 163 -3.58 -2.94 26.91
C GLN A 163 -2.38 -2.85 25.96
N ALA A 164 -2.41 -1.91 25.03
CA ALA A 164 -1.30 -1.63 24.13
C ALA A 164 -0.78 -0.21 24.41
N LYS A 165 0.54 -0.08 24.56
CA LYS A 165 1.18 1.23 24.60
C LYS A 165 1.09 1.89 23.23
N VAL A 166 0.76 3.18 23.21
CA VAL A 166 0.81 3.96 21.99
C VAL A 166 2.28 4.22 21.67
N GLU A 167 2.73 3.75 20.49
CA GLU A 167 4.10 4.00 20.04
C GLU A 167 4.28 5.50 19.72
N ALA A 168 5.43 6.05 20.11
CA ALA A 168 5.81 7.39 19.75
C ALA A 168 5.86 7.56 18.21
N LYS A 169 5.59 8.77 17.74
CA LYS A 169 5.67 9.08 16.31
C LYS A 169 7.14 9.27 15.93
N ASP A 170 7.58 8.67 14.83
CA ASP A 170 8.98 8.76 14.37
C ASP A 170 9.45 10.20 14.06
N TYR A 171 8.49 11.13 13.89
CA TYR A 171 8.75 12.53 13.58
C TYR A 171 8.56 13.48 14.79
N ILE A 172 8.47 12.94 16.02
CA ILE A 172 8.12 13.77 17.21
C ILE A 172 9.18 14.82 17.51
N ASP A 173 10.45 14.47 17.34
CA ASP A 173 11.56 15.39 17.61
C ASP A 173 11.59 16.55 16.61
N ASP A 174 11.37 16.26 15.31
CA ASP A 174 11.24 17.28 14.28
C ASP A 174 10.04 18.19 14.53
N LEU A 175 8.93 17.62 14.99
CA LEU A 175 7.74 18.38 15.35
C LEU A 175 7.98 19.29 16.55
N ASN A 176 8.59 18.76 17.62
CA ASN A 176 8.91 19.52 18.82
C ASN A 176 9.84 20.70 18.51
N LYS A 177 10.83 20.48 17.64
CA LYS A 177 11.73 21.51 17.16
C LYS A 177 10.97 22.61 16.40
N ALA A 178 10.13 22.21 15.43
CA ALA A 178 9.34 23.15 14.65
C ALA A 178 8.35 23.96 15.50
N ILE A 179 7.74 23.34 16.52
CA ILE A 179 6.87 24.03 17.48
C ILE A 179 7.66 25.10 18.24
N ASN A 180 8.84 24.78 18.75
CA ASN A 180 9.64 25.72 19.52
C ASN A 180 10.22 26.84 18.65
N GLU A 181 10.59 26.56 17.40
CA GLU A 181 11.00 27.57 16.41
C GLU A 181 9.85 28.55 16.12
N ASP A 182 8.64 28.04 15.88
CA ASP A 182 7.46 28.86 15.65
C ASP A 182 7.11 29.73 16.87
N ARG A 183 7.15 29.16 18.07
CA ARG A 183 6.90 29.89 19.31
C ARG A 183 7.93 30.99 19.54
N ALA A 184 9.21 30.72 19.27
CA ALA A 184 10.28 31.72 19.39
C ALA A 184 10.06 32.87 18.37
N ALA A 185 9.68 32.59 17.15
CA ALA A 185 9.34 33.59 16.12
C ALA A 185 8.21 34.53 16.58
N HIS A 186 7.30 34.04 17.42
CA HIS A 186 6.20 34.83 18.01
C HIS A 186 6.46 35.35 19.43
N GLY A 187 7.71 35.32 19.90
CA GLY A 187 8.07 35.78 21.22
C GLY A 187 7.47 34.97 22.38
N LYS A 188 7.11 33.72 22.15
CA LYS A 188 6.55 32.81 23.18
C LYS A 188 7.66 31.94 23.79
N LYS A 189 7.52 31.59 25.07
CA LYS A 189 8.43 30.66 25.73
C LYS A 189 8.39 29.29 25.08
N PRO A 190 9.54 28.58 24.93
CA PRO A 190 9.57 27.23 24.41
C PRO A 190 8.80 26.26 25.31
N LEU A 191 8.19 25.24 24.71
CA LEU A 191 7.55 24.13 25.41
C LEU A 191 8.60 23.09 25.81
N LYS A 192 8.46 22.54 27.00
CA LYS A 192 9.26 21.39 27.46
C LYS A 192 8.52 20.12 27.08
N PHE A 193 9.21 19.22 26.38
CA PHE A 193 8.65 17.95 25.87
C PHE A 193 9.23 16.73 26.60
N ASN A 194 10.04 16.88 27.64
CA ASN A 194 10.69 15.78 28.34
C ASN A 194 9.68 14.96 29.15
N GLY A 195 9.81 13.64 29.08
CA GLY A 195 8.93 12.66 29.68
C GLY A 195 8.97 12.52 31.21
N ASP A 196 9.60 13.44 31.92
CA ASP A 196 9.65 13.44 33.37
C ASP A 196 9.11 14.76 33.89
N GLU A 197 7.83 14.85 34.03
CA GLU A 197 7.08 15.64 35.01
C GLU A 197 5.61 15.72 34.56
N ALA A 198 4.85 14.72 34.96
CA ALA A 198 3.39 14.87 35.06
C ALA A 198 3.12 15.88 36.19
N LYS A 199 2.80 17.12 35.83
CA LYS A 199 2.18 18.06 36.75
C LYS A 199 0.98 18.71 36.09
N GLU A 200 -0.15 18.38 36.70
CA GLU A 200 -1.40 19.12 36.82
C GLU A 200 -1.66 20.20 35.75
N GLU A 201 -2.33 19.81 34.69
CA GLU A 201 -3.10 20.73 33.89
C GLU A 201 -4.35 21.13 34.69
N THR A 202 -4.52 22.41 34.92
CA THR A 202 -5.69 22.96 35.59
C THR A 202 -6.95 22.64 34.76
N GLU A 203 -8.06 22.32 35.44
CA GLU A 203 -9.33 21.89 34.86
C GLU A 203 -9.94 22.86 33.84
N GLU A 204 -9.48 24.11 33.76
CA GLU A 204 -9.98 25.10 32.79
C GLU A 204 -9.52 24.90 31.34
N GLU A 205 -8.47 24.07 31.08
CA GLU A 205 -8.02 23.76 29.70
C GLU A 205 -8.73 22.57 29.06
N LYS A 206 -9.53 21.83 29.82
CA LYS A 206 -10.21 20.59 29.34
C LYS A 206 -11.54 20.78 28.60
N GLU A 207 -12.17 21.95 28.70
CA GLU A 207 -13.54 22.13 28.18
C GLU A 207 -13.66 22.55 26.72
N ASN A 208 -12.58 22.79 25.98
CA ASN A 208 -12.65 23.33 24.61
C ASN A 208 -12.10 22.40 23.51
N TYR A 209 -11.93 21.12 23.79
CA TYR A 209 -11.52 20.15 22.78
C TYR A 209 -12.70 19.68 21.92
N PHE A 210 -13.06 20.44 20.89
CA PHE A 210 -13.80 19.89 19.75
C PHE A 210 -12.79 19.48 18.68
N ASP A 211 -12.62 18.17 18.56
CA ASP A 211 -11.85 17.49 17.54
C ASP A 211 -12.33 17.90 16.13
N ASP A 212 -11.56 18.68 15.42
CA ASP A 212 -11.78 18.98 13.99
C ASP A 212 -11.09 17.96 13.06
N ASP A 213 -10.49 16.91 13.61
CA ASP A 213 -9.84 15.80 12.89
C ASP A 213 -10.47 14.41 13.20
N SER A 214 -11.75 14.38 13.52
CA SER A 214 -12.45 13.13 13.86
C SER A 214 -12.78 12.27 12.64
N GLN A 215 -11.76 11.72 11.97
CA GLN A 215 -11.77 10.41 11.31
C GLN A 215 -10.37 9.98 10.80
N GLY A 216 -9.32 10.60 11.27
CA GLY A 216 -7.97 10.10 11.19
C GLY A 216 -7.42 10.00 12.61
N GLY A 217 -7.21 8.80 13.12
CA GLY A 217 -6.88 8.43 14.49
C GLY A 217 -6.35 9.54 15.39
N SER A 218 -6.95 9.69 16.54
CA SER A 218 -6.56 10.60 17.64
C SER A 218 -5.06 10.79 17.72
N ALA A 219 -4.61 12.00 17.44
CA ALA A 219 -3.22 12.39 17.57
C ALA A 219 -2.94 13.02 18.94
N SER A 220 -3.41 12.37 20.02
CA SER A 220 -2.93 12.62 21.38
C SER A 220 -1.93 11.51 21.73
N GLY A 221 -0.69 11.67 21.33
CA GLY A 221 0.38 10.73 21.64
C GLY A 221 1.36 11.36 22.59
N GLY A 222 0.96 11.58 23.84
CA GLY A 222 1.92 11.61 24.95
C GLY A 222 2.49 10.19 25.08
N SER A 223 3.83 10.05 25.15
CA SER A 223 4.49 8.79 25.48
C SER A 223 3.94 8.28 26.80
N GLY A 224 3.06 7.24 26.75
CA GLY A 224 2.49 6.63 27.94
C GLY A 224 1.00 6.33 27.90
N GLU A 225 0.23 6.81 26.93
CA GLU A 225 -1.17 6.44 26.80
C GLU A 225 -1.33 4.95 26.52
N VAL A 226 -2.10 4.25 27.35
CA VAL A 226 -2.44 2.83 27.20
C VAL A 226 -3.83 2.75 26.63
N LYS A 227 -3.95 2.20 25.40
CA LYS A 227 -5.26 1.95 24.76
C LYS A 227 -5.65 0.49 24.91
N THR A 228 -6.90 0.25 25.25
CA THR A 228 -7.47 -1.12 25.23
C THR A 228 -7.79 -1.51 23.80
N ILE A 229 -7.16 -2.58 23.32
CA ILE A 229 -7.39 -3.13 21.97
C ILE A 229 -7.95 -4.54 22.06
N LYS A 230 -8.78 -4.91 21.08
CA LYS A 230 -9.26 -6.29 20.91
C LYS A 230 -8.20 -7.09 20.15
N ALA A 231 -7.65 -8.13 20.77
CA ALA A 231 -6.69 -9.05 20.18
C ALA A 231 -7.38 -10.40 19.92
N SER A 232 -7.24 -10.92 18.69
CA SER A 232 -7.79 -12.24 18.34
C SER A 232 -7.04 -13.35 19.09
N THR A 233 -7.76 -14.33 19.62
CA THR A 233 -7.12 -15.52 20.19
C THR A 233 -6.74 -16.55 19.13
N THR A 234 -7.31 -16.45 17.93
CA THR A 234 -7.05 -17.38 16.82
C THR A 234 -5.98 -16.88 15.84
N ASP A 235 -5.80 -15.57 15.74
CA ASP A 235 -4.77 -14.92 14.91
C ASP A 235 -4.32 -13.62 15.61
N PRO A 236 -3.41 -13.72 16.61
CA PRO A 236 -3.01 -12.59 17.46
C PRO A 236 -2.40 -11.40 16.72
N ASP A 237 -1.78 -11.63 15.57
CA ASP A 237 -1.13 -10.60 14.76
C ASP A 237 -2.13 -9.77 13.94
N SER A 238 -3.40 -10.22 13.86
CA SER A 238 -4.43 -9.48 13.14
C SER A 238 -4.97 -8.31 13.95
N GLY A 239 -5.30 -7.20 13.27
CA GLY A 239 -5.89 -6.02 13.89
C GLY A 239 -7.41 -6.00 13.82
N PHE A 240 -8.08 -5.63 14.92
CA PHE A 240 -9.54 -5.44 14.92
C PHE A 240 -9.90 -4.10 14.28
N MET A 241 -10.74 -4.15 13.25
CA MET A 241 -11.22 -2.96 12.56
C MET A 241 -12.70 -2.73 12.86
N HIS A 242 -12.99 -1.50 13.25
CA HIS A 242 -14.34 -0.97 13.37
C HIS A 242 -14.43 0.32 12.54
N ARG A 243 -15.21 0.30 11.46
CA ARG A 243 -15.51 1.50 10.66
C ARG A 243 -16.98 1.49 10.31
N ASP A 244 -17.63 2.64 10.40
CA ASP A 244 -19.05 2.79 10.07
C ASP A 244 -19.30 2.39 8.60
N GLY A 245 -20.35 1.61 8.37
CA GLY A 245 -20.72 1.11 7.05
C GLY A 245 -19.83 0.03 6.46
N LYS A 246 -18.83 -0.49 7.21
CA LYS A 246 -17.96 -1.59 6.77
C LYS A 246 -18.03 -2.80 7.70
N PRO A 247 -17.73 -4.03 7.20
CA PRO A 247 -17.72 -5.21 8.06
C PRO A 247 -16.74 -5.07 9.21
N GLN A 248 -17.19 -5.32 10.43
CA GLN A 248 -16.34 -5.38 11.61
C GLN A 248 -15.68 -6.75 11.74
N GLY A 249 -14.44 -6.77 12.21
CA GLY A 249 -13.69 -8.01 12.42
C GLY A 249 -12.19 -7.81 12.43
N PHE A 250 -11.48 -8.92 12.31
CA PHE A 250 -10.02 -8.94 12.26
C PHE A 250 -9.53 -8.89 10.82
N PHE A 251 -8.57 -8.00 10.56
CA PHE A 251 -8.04 -7.74 9.23
C PHE A 251 -6.52 -7.51 9.29
N TYR A 252 -5.90 -7.63 8.13
CA TYR A 252 -4.60 -7.07 7.81
C TYR A 252 -4.78 -5.99 6.75
N LEU A 253 -3.79 -5.10 6.63
CA LEU A 253 -3.67 -4.13 5.56
C LEU A 253 -2.55 -4.55 4.62
N ASP A 254 -2.87 -4.64 3.33
CA ASP A 254 -1.91 -4.83 2.25
C ASP A 254 -1.64 -3.44 1.65
N HIS A 255 -0.47 -2.88 1.97
CA HIS A 255 0.02 -1.61 1.43
C HIS A 255 0.80 -1.89 0.16
N ARG A 256 0.46 -1.22 -0.93
CA ARG A 256 1.11 -1.39 -2.22
C ARG A 256 1.56 -0.08 -2.83
N THR A 257 2.67 -0.17 -3.57
CA THR A 257 3.10 0.86 -4.50
C THR A 257 3.15 0.29 -5.90
N VAL A 258 2.69 1.05 -6.88
CA VAL A 258 2.62 0.69 -8.29
C VAL A 258 3.27 1.78 -9.12
N ASP A 259 4.19 1.40 -10.03
CA ASP A 259 4.80 2.31 -10.99
C ASP A 259 3.83 2.68 -12.11
N SER A 260 3.91 3.91 -12.60
CA SER A 260 3.00 4.48 -13.59
C SER A 260 3.17 3.94 -15.01
N LYS A 261 4.37 3.43 -15.38
CA LYS A 261 4.71 3.15 -16.77
C LYS A 261 3.90 1.98 -17.33
N HIS A 262 3.97 0.83 -16.68
CA HIS A 262 3.24 -0.38 -17.06
C HIS A 262 2.48 -1.03 -15.90
N ASN A 263 2.22 -0.26 -14.85
CA ASN A 263 1.48 -0.70 -13.67
C ASN A 263 2.16 -1.89 -12.95
N ILE A 264 3.49 -1.97 -13.00
CA ILE A 264 4.26 -2.94 -12.22
C ILE A 264 4.17 -2.58 -10.74
N ILE A 265 3.86 -3.56 -9.89
CA ILE A 265 3.85 -3.39 -8.44
C ILE A 265 5.32 -3.36 -8.00
N THR A 266 5.73 -2.28 -7.34
CA THR A 266 7.13 -2.07 -6.91
C THR A 266 7.33 -2.28 -5.43
N ASP A 267 6.26 -2.27 -4.64
CA ASP A 267 6.33 -2.56 -3.22
C ASP A 267 5.05 -3.20 -2.68
N VAL A 268 5.23 -4.06 -1.69
CA VAL A 268 4.15 -4.69 -0.90
C VAL A 268 4.60 -4.77 0.54
N PHE A 269 3.74 -4.31 1.44
CA PHE A 269 3.98 -4.38 2.87
C PHE A 269 2.69 -4.68 3.62
N VAL A 270 2.75 -5.52 4.65
CA VAL A 270 1.56 -5.93 5.40
C VAL A 270 1.65 -5.48 6.85
N THR A 271 0.55 -4.93 7.34
CA THR A 271 0.41 -4.52 8.75
C THR A 271 -0.89 -5.09 9.35
N PRO A 272 -1.01 -5.14 10.69
CA PRO A 272 -2.31 -5.38 11.34
C PRO A 272 -3.37 -4.38 10.87
N GLY A 273 -4.63 -4.83 10.78
CA GLY A 273 -5.73 -4.03 10.21
C GLY A 273 -6.12 -2.76 10.97
N ASN A 274 -5.65 -2.60 12.21
CA ASN A 274 -5.82 -1.42 13.03
C ASN A 274 -4.65 -0.41 12.92
N THR A 275 -3.66 -0.70 12.07
CA THR A 275 -2.56 0.25 11.78
C THR A 275 -3.05 1.36 10.86
N ASN A 276 -2.62 2.59 11.09
CA ASN A 276 -2.92 3.69 10.19
C ASN A 276 -2.09 3.56 8.89
N ASP A 277 -2.72 3.76 7.74
CA ASP A 277 -2.12 3.65 6.40
C ASP A 277 -0.89 4.54 6.20
N VAL A 278 -0.87 5.69 6.87
CA VAL A 278 0.22 6.69 6.81
C VAL A 278 1.52 6.18 7.44
N LYS A 279 1.42 5.35 8.49
CA LYS A 279 2.57 4.95 9.33
C LYS A 279 3.71 4.31 8.53
N PRO A 280 3.49 3.28 7.69
CA PRO A 280 4.58 2.62 6.98
C PRO A 280 5.04 3.38 5.72
N TYR A 281 4.28 4.36 5.24
CA TYR A 281 4.43 4.90 3.88
C TYR A 281 5.82 5.47 3.58
N LEU A 282 6.30 6.40 4.38
CA LEU A 282 7.60 7.07 4.13
C LEU A 282 8.78 6.09 4.18
N GLY A 283 8.78 5.17 5.16
CA GLY A 283 9.79 4.13 5.27
C GLY A 283 9.80 3.20 4.05
N ARG A 284 8.60 2.84 3.54
CA ARG A 284 8.46 2.01 2.34
C ARG A 284 8.86 2.75 1.07
N LEU A 285 8.59 4.03 0.96
CA LEU A 285 9.03 4.86 -0.16
C LEU A 285 10.57 4.96 -0.20
N ARG A 286 11.21 5.25 0.94
CA ARG A 286 12.68 5.30 1.05
C ARG A 286 13.31 3.97 0.67
N ARG A 287 12.78 2.85 1.19
CA ARG A 287 13.24 1.51 0.82
C ARG A 287 13.24 1.28 -0.69
N GLN A 288 12.19 1.69 -1.40
CA GLN A 288 12.10 1.53 -2.85
C GLN A 288 13.15 2.37 -3.59
N ILE A 289 13.35 3.61 -3.15
CA ILE A 289 14.37 4.49 -3.70
C ILE A 289 15.75 3.87 -3.53
N GLU A 290 16.07 3.34 -2.35
CA GLU A 290 17.35 2.71 -2.04
C GLU A 290 17.54 1.37 -2.78
N ALA A 291 16.53 0.48 -2.74
CA ALA A 291 16.64 -0.87 -3.29
C ALA A 291 16.65 -0.92 -4.82
N PHE A 292 16.00 0.05 -5.48
CA PHE A 292 15.81 0.08 -6.93
C PHE A 292 16.44 1.30 -7.62
N GLY A 293 16.97 2.25 -6.88
CA GLY A 293 17.57 3.48 -7.44
C GLY A 293 16.52 4.37 -8.12
N PHE A 294 15.29 4.42 -7.66
CA PHE A 294 14.23 5.22 -8.27
C PHE A 294 14.48 6.72 -8.09
N MET A 295 14.29 7.48 -9.15
CA MET A 295 14.28 8.96 -9.15
C MET A 295 12.83 9.44 -9.13
N VAL A 296 12.18 9.26 -7.99
CA VAL A 296 10.77 9.60 -7.80
C VAL A 296 10.59 11.12 -7.87
N LYS A 297 9.71 11.58 -8.76
CA LYS A 297 9.36 13.00 -8.91
C LYS A 297 7.94 13.28 -8.43
N TYR A 298 7.05 12.32 -8.60
CA TYR A 298 5.64 12.48 -8.32
C TYR A 298 5.08 11.26 -7.60
N VAL A 299 4.15 11.50 -6.68
CA VAL A 299 3.38 10.44 -6.05
C VAL A 299 1.88 10.73 -6.15
N GLY A 300 1.09 9.68 -6.37
CA GLY A 300 -0.38 9.73 -6.37
C GLY A 300 -0.94 8.98 -5.17
N LEU A 301 -1.53 9.68 -4.21
CA LEU A 301 -1.95 9.12 -2.92
C LEU A 301 -3.44 9.38 -2.64
N ASP A 302 -4.06 8.56 -1.76
CA ASP A 302 -5.42 8.81 -1.29
C ASP A 302 -5.47 9.99 -0.31
N ALA A 303 -6.66 10.52 -0.11
CA ALA A 303 -6.92 11.60 0.85
C ALA A 303 -6.54 11.25 2.30
N GLY A 304 -6.43 9.95 2.63
CA GLY A 304 -5.93 9.46 3.91
C GLY A 304 -4.48 9.82 4.19
N TYR A 305 -3.67 9.97 3.14
CA TYR A 305 -2.24 10.32 3.25
C TYR A 305 -1.98 11.83 3.33
N ASN A 306 -3.02 12.67 3.18
CA ASN A 306 -2.87 14.12 3.24
C ASN A 306 -2.74 14.61 4.68
N VAL A 307 -1.61 14.30 5.31
CA VAL A 307 -1.21 14.73 6.65
C VAL A 307 0.08 15.53 6.58
N SER A 308 0.23 16.48 7.50
CA SER A 308 1.29 17.51 7.43
C SER A 308 2.70 16.94 7.40
N ASN A 309 2.99 15.87 8.16
CA ASN A 309 4.29 15.22 8.15
C ASN A 309 4.62 14.55 6.80
N ILE A 310 3.66 13.85 6.18
CA ILE A 310 3.87 13.24 4.85
C ILE A 310 4.18 14.33 3.82
N CYS A 311 3.39 15.40 3.79
CA CYS A 311 3.60 16.51 2.86
C CYS A 311 4.98 17.17 3.05
N LYS A 312 5.39 17.39 4.33
CA LYS A 312 6.71 17.95 4.66
C LYS A 312 7.84 17.07 4.12
N TYR A 313 7.85 15.79 4.48
CA TYR A 313 8.95 14.90 4.08
C TYR A 313 8.99 14.64 2.57
N LEU A 314 7.86 14.58 1.88
CA LEU A 314 7.84 14.50 0.41
C LEU A 314 8.43 15.76 -0.22
N TYR A 315 8.09 16.94 0.30
CA TYR A 315 8.66 18.20 -0.16
C TYR A 315 10.17 18.25 0.04
N GLU A 316 10.68 17.86 1.22
CA GLU A 316 12.12 17.80 1.53
C GLU A 316 12.87 16.80 0.62
N MET A 317 12.20 15.73 0.17
CA MET A 317 12.74 14.80 -0.82
C MET A 317 12.63 15.30 -2.26
N GLY A 318 12.08 16.49 -2.51
CA GLY A 318 11.84 17.05 -3.84
C GLY A 318 10.74 16.31 -4.62
N ILE A 319 9.78 15.68 -3.93
CA ILE A 319 8.71 14.88 -4.52
C ILE A 319 7.39 15.63 -4.42
N GLU A 320 6.78 15.92 -5.56
CA GLU A 320 5.45 16.53 -5.62
C GLU A 320 4.34 15.47 -5.46
N ALA A 321 3.33 15.80 -4.64
CA ALA A 321 2.28 14.85 -4.27
C ALA A 321 0.91 15.28 -4.79
N ALA A 322 0.32 14.44 -5.65
CA ALA A 322 -1.08 14.54 -6.04
C ALA A 322 -1.95 13.74 -5.04
N MET A 323 -2.61 14.45 -4.14
CA MET A 323 -3.38 13.85 -3.04
C MET A 323 -4.84 14.30 -3.05
N GLY A 324 -5.75 13.39 -2.66
CA GLY A 324 -7.11 13.78 -2.34
C GLY A 324 -7.14 14.78 -1.18
N HIS A 325 -8.13 15.66 -1.19
CA HIS A 325 -8.35 16.59 -0.09
C HIS A 325 -9.63 16.21 0.66
N ARG A 326 -9.52 16.04 1.98
CA ARG A 326 -10.70 15.93 2.86
C ARG A 326 -11.04 17.31 3.38
N ARG A 327 -12.26 17.75 3.18
CA ARG A 327 -12.76 18.93 3.88
C ARG A 327 -12.87 18.59 5.36
N GLY A 328 -12.32 19.43 6.22
CA GLY A 328 -12.46 19.29 7.67
C GLY A 328 -13.93 19.22 8.09
N CYS A 329 -14.22 18.57 9.22
CA CYS A 329 -15.56 18.54 9.80
C CYS A 329 -16.05 19.96 10.04
N GLN A 330 -17.17 20.32 9.43
CA GLN A 330 -17.81 21.60 9.64
C GLN A 330 -19.08 21.39 10.43
N GLN A 331 -19.32 22.23 11.43
CA GLN A 331 -20.65 22.31 12.01
C GLN A 331 -21.62 22.73 10.91
N LYS A 332 -22.70 21.97 10.76
CA LYS A 332 -23.72 22.21 9.73
C LYS A 332 -24.22 23.67 9.83
N GLY A 333 -24.15 24.41 8.73
CA GLY A 333 -24.59 25.81 8.66
C GLY A 333 -23.58 26.84 9.22
N LYS A 334 -22.32 26.45 9.56
CA LYS A 334 -21.28 27.38 10.03
C LYS A 334 -20.13 27.50 9.04
N TYR A 335 -19.45 28.65 9.04
CA TYR A 335 -18.29 28.91 8.21
C TYR A 335 -17.11 28.03 8.62
N GLY A 336 -16.61 27.19 7.70
CA GLY A 336 -15.38 26.45 7.86
C GLY A 336 -14.14 27.28 7.51
N LYS A 337 -12.96 26.73 7.81
CA LYS A 337 -11.64 27.35 7.58
C LYS A 337 -11.48 27.90 6.14
N HIS A 338 -12.02 27.21 5.13
CA HIS A 338 -11.94 27.60 3.72
C HIS A 338 -12.62 28.94 3.37
N LYS A 339 -13.44 29.50 4.26
CA LYS A 339 -14.05 30.84 4.09
C LYS A 339 -13.13 31.96 4.59
N PHE A 340 -12.01 31.61 5.19
CA PHE A 340 -11.04 32.54 5.75
C PHE A 340 -9.78 32.50 4.90
N THR A 341 -9.25 33.66 4.54
CA THR A 341 -8.02 33.77 3.74
C THR A 341 -6.83 33.89 4.66
N TYR A 342 -5.85 32.99 4.52
CA TYR A 342 -4.57 33.08 5.21
C TYR A 342 -3.61 33.99 4.46
N ILE A 343 -2.95 34.89 5.19
CA ILE A 343 -1.92 35.79 4.64
C ILE A 343 -0.58 35.41 5.28
N PRO A 344 0.29 34.70 4.55
CA PRO A 344 1.56 34.16 5.08
C PRO A 344 2.50 35.28 5.56
N GLU A 345 2.56 36.41 4.86
CA GLU A 345 3.49 37.52 5.14
C GLU A 345 3.25 38.15 6.50
N TRP A 346 2.03 38.06 7.01
CA TRP A 346 1.64 38.65 8.30
C TRP A 346 1.27 37.58 9.33
N ASP A 347 1.26 36.32 8.94
CA ASP A 347 0.80 35.17 9.75
C ASP A 347 -0.58 35.41 10.41
N ILE A 348 -1.57 35.82 9.61
CA ILE A 348 -2.94 36.13 10.04
C ILE A 348 -3.97 35.46 9.13
N TYR A 349 -5.19 35.29 9.64
CA TYR A 349 -6.36 34.98 8.83
C TYR A 349 -7.25 36.21 8.68
N ILE A 350 -7.82 36.39 7.48
CA ILE A 350 -8.87 37.38 7.20
C ILE A 350 -10.21 36.68 7.12
N CYS A 351 -11.20 37.13 7.90
CA CYS A 351 -12.56 36.58 7.86
C CYS A 351 -13.38 37.19 6.69
N PRO A 352 -14.54 36.62 6.33
CA PRO A 352 -15.42 37.17 5.27
C PRO A 352 -15.87 38.63 5.50
N GLU A 353 -15.83 39.12 6.73
CA GLU A 353 -16.11 40.51 7.13
C GLU A 353 -14.84 41.35 7.27
N HIS A 354 -13.76 40.96 6.61
CA HIS A 354 -12.47 41.68 6.57
C HIS A 354 -11.85 41.96 7.94
N LYS A 355 -12.14 41.15 8.95
CA LYS A 355 -11.51 41.24 10.29
C LYS A 355 -10.37 40.24 10.39
N TYR A 356 -9.32 40.62 11.13
CA TYR A 356 -8.12 39.81 11.33
C TYR A 356 -8.31 38.83 12.50
N LEU A 357 -7.87 37.59 12.29
CA LEU A 357 -7.61 36.63 13.34
C LEU A 357 -6.08 36.55 13.46
N GLU A 358 -5.59 36.87 14.62
CA GLU A 358 -4.16 36.95 14.91
C GLU A 358 -3.70 35.72 15.68
N TYR A 359 -2.41 35.40 15.53
CA TYR A 359 -1.77 34.32 16.27
C TYR A 359 -1.88 34.51 17.78
N VAL A 360 -2.20 33.44 18.49
CA VAL A 360 -2.33 33.40 19.94
C VAL A 360 -1.23 32.53 20.56
N THR A 361 -1.16 31.28 20.10
CA THR A 361 -0.21 30.29 20.64
C THR A 361 -0.06 29.12 19.68
N THR A 362 0.99 28.32 19.87
CA THR A 362 1.16 27.01 19.23
C THR A 362 1.13 25.94 20.31
N ASP A 363 0.23 24.98 20.15
CA ASP A 363 0.02 23.90 21.10
C ASP A 363 1.07 22.77 20.97
N ARG A 364 1.08 21.80 21.90
CA ARG A 364 2.00 20.65 21.91
C ARG A 364 1.81 19.68 20.72
N ASN A 365 0.71 19.80 20.01
CA ASN A 365 0.42 19.00 18.81
C ASN A 365 0.84 19.70 17.52
N GLY A 366 1.46 20.89 17.62
CA GLY A 366 1.94 21.67 16.49
C GLY A 366 0.87 22.52 15.81
N TYR A 367 -0.28 22.74 16.46
CA TYR A 367 -1.29 23.63 15.89
C TYR A 367 -1.14 25.04 16.42
N LYS A 368 -0.94 26.01 15.52
CA LYS A 368 -1.08 27.44 15.73
C LYS A 368 -2.55 27.78 15.89
N GLU A 369 -2.90 28.51 16.92
CA GLU A 369 -4.24 29.04 17.14
C GLU A 369 -4.31 30.50 16.76
N TYR A 370 -5.33 30.87 15.97
CA TYR A 370 -5.61 32.23 15.54
C TYR A 370 -6.98 32.64 16.04
N LYS A 371 -7.07 33.78 16.75
CA LYS A 371 -8.33 34.32 17.30
C LYS A 371 -8.59 35.73 16.85
N CYS A 372 -9.86 36.08 16.67
CA CYS A 372 -10.30 37.46 16.45
C CYS A 372 -10.13 38.26 17.76
N LYS A 373 -9.52 39.45 17.70
CA LYS A 373 -9.32 40.31 18.86
C LYS A 373 -10.56 41.12 19.26
N GLY A 374 -10.74 41.30 20.57
CA GLY A 374 -11.79 42.15 21.14
C GLY A 374 -13.21 41.69 20.76
N ASP A 375 -14.19 42.61 20.85
CA ASP A 375 -15.61 42.32 20.63
C ASP A 375 -16.03 42.33 19.16
N ARG A 376 -15.09 42.23 18.24
CA ARG A 376 -15.32 42.30 16.78
C ARG A 376 -16.31 41.24 16.29
N CYS A 377 -16.37 40.08 16.97
CA CYS A 377 -17.31 39.02 16.65
C CYS A 377 -18.66 39.15 17.34
N ALA A 378 -18.76 39.95 18.41
CA ALA A 378 -20.02 40.14 19.17
C ALA A 378 -21.07 40.82 18.32
N ASN A 379 -20.67 41.91 17.62
CA ASN A 379 -21.59 42.72 16.76
C ASN A 379 -21.42 42.41 15.27
N CYS A 380 -20.96 41.21 14.91
CA CYS A 380 -20.76 40.83 13.52
C CYS A 380 -22.11 40.48 12.83
N PRO A 381 -22.42 41.04 11.67
CA PRO A 381 -23.67 40.73 10.97
C PRO A 381 -23.80 39.25 10.55
N ARG A 382 -22.67 38.56 10.40
CA ARG A 382 -22.62 37.13 10.07
C ARG A 382 -22.29 36.24 11.26
N ARG A 383 -22.53 36.71 12.48
CA ARG A 383 -22.25 35.96 13.71
C ARG A 383 -22.92 34.58 13.70
N GLU A 384 -24.17 34.50 13.33
CA GLU A 384 -24.97 33.27 13.30
C GLU A 384 -24.44 32.23 12.28
N GLU A 385 -23.90 32.71 11.15
CA GLU A 385 -23.28 31.83 10.14
C GLU A 385 -21.87 31.39 10.51
N CYS A 386 -21.19 32.12 11.43
CA CYS A 386 -19.78 31.94 11.75
C CYS A 386 -19.55 31.20 13.06
N LEU A 387 -20.33 31.50 14.10
CA LEU A 387 -20.12 31.01 15.46
C LEU A 387 -21.29 30.16 15.95
N SER A 388 -20.98 29.17 16.80
CA SER A 388 -22.02 28.51 17.59
C SER A 388 -22.49 29.40 18.75
N ALA A 389 -23.66 29.07 19.35
CA ALA A 389 -24.22 29.86 20.45
C ALA A 389 -23.30 29.99 21.67
N LYS A 390 -22.44 28.99 21.89
CA LYS A 390 -21.49 28.95 23.02
C LYS A 390 -20.16 29.69 22.74
N GLN A 391 -19.90 30.09 21.49
CA GLN A 391 -18.62 30.72 21.12
C GLN A 391 -18.75 32.22 21.08
N GLU A 392 -17.85 32.93 21.77
CA GLU A 392 -17.76 34.39 21.74
C GLU A 392 -16.96 34.91 20.54
N ARG A 393 -15.91 34.20 20.15
CA ARG A 393 -14.97 34.59 19.10
C ARG A 393 -14.66 33.44 18.16
N LYS A 394 -14.36 33.73 16.91
CA LYS A 394 -13.87 32.74 15.96
C LYS A 394 -12.42 32.41 16.26
N SER A 395 -12.15 31.09 16.35
CA SER A 395 -10.83 30.52 16.42
C SER A 395 -10.60 29.62 15.20
N LEU A 396 -9.40 29.66 14.64
CA LEU A 396 -8.93 28.79 13.59
C LEU A 396 -7.63 28.15 13.99
N ARG A 397 -7.38 26.93 13.52
CA ARG A 397 -6.15 26.21 13.76
C ARG A 397 -5.39 25.98 12.45
N ARG A 398 -4.06 26.12 12.48
CA ARG A 398 -3.15 25.82 11.37
C ARG A 398 -1.95 25.05 11.90
N HIS A 399 -1.66 23.89 11.34
CA HIS A 399 -0.48 23.13 11.75
C HIS A 399 0.81 23.85 11.33
N VAL A 400 1.90 23.74 12.10
CA VAL A 400 3.21 24.36 11.78
C VAL A 400 3.74 23.93 10.40
N TRP A 401 3.32 22.77 9.91
CA TRP A 401 3.65 22.23 8.60
C TRP A 401 2.47 22.29 7.60
N GLU A 402 1.48 23.15 7.83
CA GLU A 402 0.31 23.25 6.93
C GLU A 402 0.69 23.78 5.55
N ASP A 403 1.75 24.59 5.43
CA ASP A 403 2.21 25.14 4.17
C ASP A 403 2.56 24.03 3.16
N PHE A 404 3.14 22.93 3.64
CA PHE A 404 3.42 21.76 2.80
C PHE A 404 2.15 21.06 2.30
N LYS A 405 1.07 21.06 3.10
CA LYS A 405 -0.26 20.58 2.65
C LYS A 405 -0.86 21.51 1.61
N ASP A 406 -0.71 22.82 1.80
CA ASP A 406 -1.18 23.82 0.84
C ASP A 406 -0.45 23.69 -0.50
N MET A 407 0.87 23.44 -0.50
CA MET A 407 1.65 23.16 -1.70
C MET A 407 1.17 21.89 -2.42
N ALA A 408 0.94 20.79 -1.68
CA ALA A 408 0.40 19.56 -2.24
C ALA A 408 -1.02 19.76 -2.81
N TYR A 409 -1.85 20.59 -2.15
CA TYR A 409 -3.17 20.98 -2.65
C TYR A 409 -3.07 21.77 -3.96
N ILE A 410 -2.19 22.76 -4.02
CA ILE A 410 -1.97 23.57 -5.22
C ILE A 410 -1.51 22.67 -6.38
N PHE A 411 -0.50 21.81 -6.16
CA PHE A 411 -0.02 20.88 -7.17
C PHE A 411 -1.13 19.95 -7.66
N THR A 412 -1.93 19.39 -6.76
CA THR A 412 -3.05 18.50 -7.13
C THR A 412 -4.06 19.18 -8.05
N HIS A 413 -4.21 20.51 -7.96
CA HIS A 413 -5.13 21.29 -8.78
C HIS A 413 -4.53 21.77 -10.12
N THR A 414 -3.23 21.58 -10.36
CA THR A 414 -2.62 21.76 -11.67
C THR A 414 -3.15 20.72 -12.66
N GLU A 415 -2.99 20.94 -13.94
CA GLU A 415 -3.34 19.95 -14.98
C GLU A 415 -2.57 18.62 -14.78
N GLN A 416 -1.27 18.72 -14.51
CA GLN A 416 -0.42 17.57 -14.25
C GLN A 416 -0.87 16.80 -12.99
N GLY A 417 -1.11 17.48 -11.88
CA GLY A 417 -1.55 16.88 -10.63
C GLY A 417 -2.90 16.17 -10.77
N LYS A 418 -3.86 16.78 -11.47
CA LYS A 418 -5.16 16.16 -11.79
C LYS A 418 -5.01 14.88 -12.60
N ASN A 419 -4.15 14.89 -13.62
CA ASN A 419 -3.87 13.73 -14.46
C ASN A 419 -3.23 12.59 -13.63
N ILE A 420 -2.25 12.90 -12.79
CA ILE A 420 -1.63 11.92 -11.88
C ILE A 420 -2.71 11.37 -10.93
N TYR A 421 -3.47 12.22 -10.26
CA TYR A 421 -4.47 11.76 -9.30
C TYR A 421 -5.54 10.85 -9.93
N LYS A 422 -6.00 11.18 -11.13
CA LYS A 422 -6.99 10.39 -11.89
C LYS A 422 -6.50 8.98 -12.20
N ARG A 423 -5.22 8.82 -12.54
CA ARG A 423 -4.61 7.53 -12.90
C ARG A 423 -4.53 6.52 -11.75
N ARG A 424 -4.75 6.91 -10.49
CA ARG A 424 -4.81 5.98 -9.35
C ARG A 424 -5.78 4.82 -9.59
N LYS A 425 -6.95 5.09 -10.19
CA LYS A 425 -7.98 4.07 -10.50
C LYS A 425 -7.46 2.98 -11.44
N GLU A 426 -6.63 3.35 -12.40
CA GLU A 426 -6.08 2.45 -13.42
C GLU A 426 -4.80 1.74 -12.97
N THR A 427 -4.20 2.19 -11.87
CA THR A 427 -2.91 1.71 -11.34
C THR A 427 -3.11 0.91 -10.05
N VAL A 428 -2.98 1.54 -8.91
CA VAL A 428 -2.99 0.85 -7.60
C VAL A 428 -4.36 0.24 -7.27
N GLU A 429 -5.47 0.95 -7.55
CA GLU A 429 -6.81 0.41 -7.28
C GLU A 429 -7.10 -0.80 -8.19
N ARG A 430 -6.70 -0.75 -9.46
CA ARG A 430 -6.80 -1.88 -10.39
C ARG A 430 -5.96 -3.07 -9.94
N SER A 431 -4.76 -2.83 -9.42
CA SER A 431 -3.89 -3.89 -8.87
C SER A 431 -4.58 -4.66 -7.73
N PHE A 432 -5.28 -3.96 -6.83
CA PHE A 432 -6.07 -4.61 -5.78
C PHE A 432 -7.28 -5.38 -6.32
N ALA A 433 -7.98 -4.83 -7.29
CA ALA A 433 -9.11 -5.51 -7.93
C ALA A 433 -8.64 -6.84 -8.57
N ASP A 434 -7.57 -6.81 -9.36
CA ASP A 434 -7.00 -8.00 -9.99
C ASP A 434 -6.56 -9.05 -8.95
N SER A 435 -5.94 -8.63 -7.83
CA SER A 435 -5.57 -9.54 -6.74
C SER A 435 -6.77 -10.28 -6.16
N LYS A 436 -7.86 -9.56 -5.94
CA LYS A 436 -9.07 -10.11 -5.31
C LYS A 436 -9.85 -11.02 -6.23
N GLU A 437 -9.98 -10.63 -7.50
CA GLU A 437 -10.81 -11.34 -8.48
C GLU A 437 -10.06 -12.50 -9.15
N LEU A 438 -8.80 -12.27 -9.57
CA LEU A 438 -8.06 -13.24 -10.37
C LEU A 438 -7.13 -14.13 -9.54
N HIS A 439 -6.60 -13.60 -8.43
CA HIS A 439 -5.55 -14.27 -7.66
C HIS A 439 -6.01 -14.73 -6.28
N GLY A 440 -7.30 -14.60 -5.97
CA GLY A 440 -7.93 -15.11 -4.75
C GLY A 440 -7.50 -14.41 -3.46
N LEU A 441 -7.00 -13.16 -3.51
CA LEU A 441 -6.53 -12.39 -2.35
C LEU A 441 -7.67 -11.59 -1.69
N ARG A 442 -8.83 -12.21 -1.42
CA ARG A 442 -9.90 -11.61 -0.61
C ARG A 442 -9.77 -11.93 0.87
N TYR A 443 -9.12 -13.05 1.18
CA TYR A 443 -9.01 -13.61 2.54
C TYR A 443 -7.59 -14.13 2.77
N CYS A 444 -7.12 -14.01 4.01
CA CYS A 444 -5.88 -14.66 4.42
C CYS A 444 -6.08 -16.19 4.41
N ARG A 445 -5.19 -16.88 3.69
CA ARG A 445 -5.17 -18.36 3.66
C ARG A 445 -4.62 -18.92 4.97
N MET A 446 -3.65 -18.20 5.54
CA MET A 446 -2.89 -18.57 6.73
C MET A 446 -3.09 -17.53 7.84
N ARG A 447 -2.61 -17.83 9.04
CA ARG A 447 -2.57 -16.96 10.21
C ARG A 447 -1.16 -16.50 10.48
N GLY A 448 -1.01 -15.33 11.09
CA GLY A 448 0.25 -14.70 11.41
C GLY A 448 0.76 -13.75 10.34
N LEU A 449 1.32 -12.63 10.77
CA LEU A 449 1.73 -11.50 9.91
C LEU A 449 2.72 -11.93 8.81
N SER A 450 3.75 -12.71 9.17
CA SER A 450 4.79 -13.18 8.22
C SER A 450 4.19 -14.00 7.07
N LYS A 451 3.25 -14.91 7.35
CA LYS A 451 2.62 -15.76 6.34
C LYS A 451 1.64 -14.98 5.45
N VAL A 452 0.96 -13.97 6.02
CA VAL A 452 0.10 -13.08 5.25
C VAL A 452 0.95 -12.17 4.37
N ALA A 453 2.11 -11.71 4.84
CA ALA A 453 3.07 -10.96 4.04
C ALA A 453 3.58 -11.81 2.85
N GLU A 454 3.97 -13.06 3.08
CA GLU A 454 4.32 -14.02 2.02
C GLU A 454 3.20 -14.14 0.99
N GLN A 455 1.94 -14.32 1.43
CA GLN A 455 0.79 -14.41 0.54
C GLN A 455 0.63 -13.17 -0.33
N CYS A 456 0.76 -11.96 0.24
CA CYS A 456 0.64 -10.70 -0.50
C CYS A 456 1.80 -10.52 -1.49
N LEU A 457 3.04 -10.78 -1.07
CA LEU A 457 4.24 -10.68 -1.89
C LEU A 457 4.20 -11.63 -3.10
N LEU A 458 3.89 -12.91 -2.88
CA LEU A 458 3.80 -13.88 -3.97
C LEU A 458 2.61 -13.60 -4.91
N THR A 459 1.49 -13.08 -4.38
CA THR A 459 0.38 -12.63 -5.22
C THR A 459 0.79 -11.45 -6.11
N ALA A 460 1.51 -10.48 -5.57
CA ALA A 460 2.01 -9.34 -6.36
C ALA A 460 3.08 -9.78 -7.37
N ALA A 461 3.95 -10.71 -6.98
CA ALA A 461 4.96 -11.32 -7.85
C ALA A 461 4.32 -11.93 -9.11
N VAL A 462 3.30 -12.78 -8.95
CA VAL A 462 2.63 -13.41 -10.11
C VAL A 462 1.84 -12.41 -10.96
N GLN A 463 1.31 -11.34 -10.35
CA GLN A 463 0.72 -10.24 -11.12
C GLN A 463 1.76 -9.53 -11.99
N ASN A 464 2.95 -9.28 -11.44
CA ASN A 464 4.05 -8.69 -12.18
C ASN A 464 4.53 -9.64 -13.29
N MET A 465 4.76 -10.92 -13.00
CA MET A 465 5.14 -11.94 -14.00
C MET A 465 4.16 -11.97 -15.17
N LYS A 466 2.84 -11.97 -14.89
CA LYS A 466 1.79 -11.95 -15.93
C LYS A 466 1.87 -10.69 -16.78
N LYS A 467 2.11 -9.52 -16.17
CA LYS A 467 2.24 -8.23 -16.89
C LYS A 467 3.50 -8.23 -17.76
N ILE A 468 4.65 -8.61 -17.19
CA ILE A 468 5.94 -8.69 -17.90
C ILE A 468 5.79 -9.63 -19.12
N ALA A 469 5.27 -10.83 -18.90
CA ALA A 469 5.09 -11.83 -19.96
C ALA A 469 4.21 -11.30 -21.11
N ASN A 470 3.09 -10.65 -20.78
CA ASN A 470 2.18 -10.13 -21.81
C ASN A 470 2.77 -8.93 -22.56
N LEU A 471 3.54 -8.08 -21.90
CA LEU A 471 4.20 -6.93 -22.54
C LEU A 471 5.33 -7.39 -23.47
N CYS A 472 6.22 -8.26 -22.99
CA CYS A 472 7.29 -8.83 -23.83
C CYS A 472 6.76 -9.64 -25.01
N TRP A 473 5.62 -10.31 -24.85
CA TRP A 473 5.02 -11.08 -25.94
C TRP A 473 4.41 -10.19 -27.04
N ARG A 474 3.82 -9.05 -26.69
CA ARG A 474 3.29 -8.07 -27.65
C ARG A 474 4.39 -7.48 -28.49
N ASP A 475 5.50 -7.06 -27.86
CA ASP A 475 6.64 -6.48 -28.58
C ASP A 475 7.23 -7.45 -29.62
N THR A 476 7.28 -8.76 -29.30
CA THR A 476 7.76 -9.77 -30.27
C THR A 476 6.74 -10.02 -31.37
N SER A 477 5.44 -10.03 -31.11
CA SER A 477 4.42 -10.24 -32.13
C SER A 477 4.32 -9.06 -33.09
N ASP A 478 4.46 -7.84 -32.63
CA ASP A 478 4.48 -6.63 -33.47
C ASP A 478 5.74 -6.58 -34.33
N PHE A 479 6.89 -7.02 -33.81
CA PHE A 479 8.13 -7.15 -34.58
C PHE A 479 8.00 -8.19 -35.70
N PHE A 480 7.45 -9.38 -35.43
CA PHE A 480 7.20 -10.39 -36.48
C PHE A 480 6.15 -9.95 -37.49
N ALA A 481 5.09 -9.26 -37.08
CA ALA A 481 4.08 -8.71 -37.96
C ALA A 481 4.70 -7.65 -38.91
N PHE A 482 5.59 -6.80 -38.40
CA PHE A 482 6.31 -5.81 -39.19
C PHE A 482 7.25 -6.46 -40.22
N PHE A 483 8.00 -7.50 -39.85
CA PHE A 483 8.84 -8.27 -40.79
C PHE A 483 8.02 -9.01 -41.87
N PHE A 484 6.89 -9.58 -41.48
CA PHE A 484 5.98 -10.21 -42.44
C PHE A 484 5.40 -9.18 -43.43
N PHE A 485 5.14 -7.97 -42.96
CA PHE A 485 4.65 -6.88 -43.83
C PHE A 485 5.74 -6.37 -44.78
N LEU A 486 6.98 -6.31 -44.33
CA LEU A 486 8.13 -5.95 -45.18
C LEU A 486 8.45 -7.03 -46.21
N SER A 487 8.40 -8.31 -45.82
CA SER A 487 8.63 -9.42 -46.75
C SER A 487 7.55 -9.52 -47.85
N LYS A 488 6.29 -9.24 -47.51
CA LYS A 488 5.19 -9.14 -48.50
C LYS A 488 5.33 -7.95 -49.46
N LYS A 489 5.87 -6.82 -48.97
CA LYS A 489 6.13 -5.66 -49.84
C LYS A 489 7.28 -5.93 -50.84
N GLN A 490 8.30 -6.68 -50.43
CA GLN A 490 9.38 -7.07 -51.33
C GLN A 490 8.95 -8.11 -52.41
N SER A 491 8.03 -8.98 -52.06
CA SER A 491 7.50 -9.95 -53.06
C SER A 491 6.55 -9.33 -54.10
N LEU A 492 5.94 -8.17 -53.80
CA LEU A 492 5.07 -7.41 -54.72
C LEU A 492 5.81 -6.39 -55.58
N SER A 493 7.11 -6.17 -55.34
CA SER A 493 7.96 -5.28 -56.18
C SER A 493 8.77 -6.03 -57.23
N HIS A 494 8.63 -7.33 -57.33
CA HIS A 494 9.28 -8.21 -58.31
C HIS A 494 8.29 -8.92 -59.27
N THR A 495 7.04 -8.49 -59.27
CA THR A 495 6.05 -8.78 -60.32
C THR A 495 5.65 -7.48 -61.00
#